data_e137c6f54210ac346342fbd7a653ee4e
#
_entry.id   e137c6f54210ac346342fbd7a653ee4e
#
_cell.length_a   1.000
_cell.length_b   1.000
_cell.length_c   1.000
_cell.angle_alpha   90.00
_cell.angle_beta   90.00
_cell.angle_gamma   90.00
#
_symmetry.space_group_name_H-M   'P 1'
#
loop_
_entity.id
_entity.type
_entity.pdbx_description
1 polymer ?
#
loop_
_entity_poly.entity_id
_entity_poly.type
_entity_poly.pdbx_seq_one_letter_code
_entity_poly.pdbx_strand_id
1 'polypeptide(L)'
;IGLYGPGWRKDALSPEAAALYARVKAELAAAGAILIEDPFAGTDFAALRQVTPGTPYFDGRGLESIPYDMTCYLRRLGPNAALKTWEDFVAATQAEDPLAKGAILGYLHELPDFAAALQSPDIPPALPAFTALKAAYLRLIDEVFARHALDGLVYPQMLQELPGLHSDEAILETTVGELNIAGIPGVTVPAGYYASGAPFGLIFLGKQWSEAGL
;
A
#
# COMPACT_ATOMS: atom_id res chain seq x y z
N ILE A 1 -1.14 19.36 -8.93
CA ILE A 1 -0.98 17.92 -8.81
C ILE A 1 0.48 17.62 -8.53
N GLY A 2 0.77 16.85 -7.46
CA GLY A 2 2.12 16.40 -7.12
C GLY A 2 2.49 15.13 -7.90
N LEU A 3 3.75 15.07 -8.34
CA LEU A 3 4.28 13.97 -9.14
C LEU A 3 5.22 13.07 -8.35
N TYR A 4 5.33 11.80 -8.78
CA TYR A 4 6.24 10.82 -8.19
C TYR A 4 7.70 11.27 -8.31
N GLY A 5 8.44 11.09 -7.20
CA GLY A 5 9.86 11.39 -7.16
C GLY A 5 10.58 10.73 -5.98
N PRO A 6 11.92 10.92 -5.86
CA PRO A 6 12.74 10.32 -4.82
C PRO A 6 12.34 10.71 -3.39
N GLY A 7 11.63 11.82 -3.20
CA GLY A 7 11.12 12.23 -1.89
C GLY A 7 10.01 11.31 -1.37
N TRP A 8 9.21 10.71 -2.28
CA TRP A 8 8.24 9.68 -1.92
C TRP A 8 8.93 8.33 -1.70
N ARG A 9 9.76 7.91 -2.66
CA ARG A 9 10.46 6.64 -2.63
C ARG A 9 11.74 6.74 -3.46
N LYS A 10 12.84 6.20 -2.94
CA LYS A 10 14.17 6.28 -3.60
C LYS A 10 14.30 5.37 -4.83
N ASP A 11 13.40 4.39 -4.95
CA ASP A 11 13.43 3.43 -6.05
C ASP A 11 13.05 4.13 -7.37
N ALA A 12 13.87 3.94 -8.40
CA ALA A 12 13.67 4.54 -9.69
C ALA A 12 12.66 3.74 -10.53
N LEU A 13 11.91 4.46 -11.39
CA LEU A 13 11.11 3.82 -12.43
C LEU A 13 12.02 3.10 -13.43
N SER A 14 11.56 1.97 -13.98
CA SER A 14 12.20 1.37 -15.15
C SER A 14 12.19 2.36 -16.31
N PRO A 15 13.12 2.24 -17.28
CA PRO A 15 13.15 3.15 -18.43
C PRO A 15 11.82 3.24 -19.17
N GLU A 16 11.12 2.13 -19.32
CA GLU A 16 9.84 2.09 -20.02
C GLU A 16 8.71 2.72 -19.19
N ALA A 17 8.62 2.41 -17.89
CA ALA A 17 7.67 3.07 -16.98
C ALA A 17 7.92 4.59 -16.93
N ALA A 18 9.17 5.02 -16.90
CA ALA A 18 9.53 6.44 -16.94
C ALA A 18 9.08 7.12 -18.24
N ALA A 19 9.24 6.45 -19.39
CA ALA A 19 8.80 6.98 -20.69
C ALA A 19 7.26 7.09 -20.76
N LEU A 20 6.54 6.06 -20.30
CA LEU A 20 5.08 6.10 -20.21
C LEU A 20 4.60 7.21 -19.27
N TYR A 21 5.24 7.36 -18.10
CA TYR A 21 4.91 8.39 -17.15
C TYR A 21 5.21 9.81 -17.70
N ALA A 22 6.33 9.98 -18.43
CA ALA A 22 6.64 11.27 -19.07
C ALA A 22 5.57 11.68 -20.08
N ARG A 23 5.03 10.73 -20.86
CA ARG A 23 3.90 10.98 -21.77
C ARG A 23 2.68 11.46 -20.99
N VAL A 24 2.32 10.76 -19.91
CA VAL A 24 1.16 11.13 -19.09
C VAL A 24 1.33 12.53 -18.46
N LYS A 25 2.53 12.87 -17.99
CA LYS A 25 2.80 14.22 -17.47
C LYS A 25 2.54 15.29 -18.54
N ALA A 26 2.96 15.03 -19.79
CA ALA A 26 2.69 15.94 -20.89
C ALA A 26 1.19 16.07 -21.21
N GLU A 27 0.45 14.97 -21.17
CA GLU A 27 -1.01 14.95 -21.37
C GLU A 27 -1.75 15.71 -20.26
N LEU A 28 -1.37 15.51 -18.99
CA LEU A 28 -1.95 16.25 -17.85
C LEU A 28 -1.68 17.74 -17.95
N ALA A 29 -0.45 18.13 -18.30
CA ALA A 29 -0.08 19.55 -18.51
C ALA A 29 -0.89 20.16 -19.67
N ALA A 30 -1.05 19.44 -20.78
CA ALA A 30 -1.85 19.87 -21.91
C ALA A 30 -3.36 20.02 -21.56
N ALA A 31 -3.84 19.21 -20.61
CA ALA A 31 -5.20 19.34 -20.05
C ALA A 31 -5.34 20.49 -19.04
N GLY A 32 -4.26 21.24 -18.75
CA GLY A 32 -4.28 22.41 -17.86
C GLY A 32 -3.89 22.12 -16.42
N ALA A 33 -3.40 20.92 -16.10
CA ALA A 33 -2.92 20.61 -14.76
C ALA A 33 -1.60 21.35 -14.46
N ILE A 34 -1.51 21.93 -13.26
CA ILE A 34 -0.26 22.49 -12.71
C ILE A 34 0.48 21.32 -12.03
N LEU A 35 1.66 20.98 -12.53
CA LEU A 35 2.45 19.85 -12.07
C LEU A 35 3.58 20.30 -11.15
N ILE A 36 3.67 19.65 -9.98
CA ILE A 36 4.74 19.88 -9.00
C ILE A 36 5.59 18.62 -8.95
N GLU A 37 6.81 18.69 -9.46
CA GLU A 37 7.77 17.59 -9.45
C GLU A 37 8.22 17.30 -8.01
N ASP A 38 8.20 16.03 -7.63
CA ASP A 38 8.67 15.52 -6.34
C ASP A 38 8.31 16.42 -5.13
N PRO A 39 7.03 16.62 -4.82
CA PRO A 39 6.63 17.54 -3.74
C PRO A 39 7.13 17.08 -2.35
N PHE A 40 7.57 15.82 -2.21
CA PHE A 40 8.15 15.28 -0.98
C PHE A 40 9.66 15.49 -0.87
N ALA A 41 10.31 16.10 -1.88
CA ALA A 41 11.75 16.41 -1.82
C ALA A 41 12.09 17.22 -0.56
N GLY A 42 13.18 16.83 0.11
CA GLY A 42 13.63 17.47 1.35
C GLY A 42 12.83 17.13 2.61
N THR A 43 11.89 16.18 2.52
CA THR A 43 11.21 15.59 3.69
C THR A 43 11.83 14.25 4.07
N ASP A 44 11.50 13.77 5.28
CA ASP A 44 11.90 12.43 5.73
C ASP A 44 10.95 11.31 5.26
N PHE A 45 9.98 11.61 4.36
CA PHE A 45 8.94 10.66 3.96
C PHE A 45 9.51 9.34 3.44
N ALA A 46 10.44 9.39 2.48
CA ALA A 46 11.08 8.18 1.93
C ALA A 46 11.91 7.41 2.97
N ALA A 47 12.36 8.07 4.04
CA ALA A 47 13.12 7.44 5.11
C ALA A 47 12.23 6.64 6.09
N LEU A 48 10.95 6.95 6.19
CA LEU A 48 10.02 6.22 7.09
C LEU A 48 9.90 4.73 6.75
N ARG A 49 10.16 4.36 5.51
CA ARG A 49 10.10 2.96 5.06
C ARG A 49 11.36 2.16 5.39
N GLN A 50 12.45 2.79 5.80
CA GLN A 50 13.73 2.11 5.99
C GLN A 50 13.70 1.22 7.22
N VAL A 51 13.91 -0.09 7.01
CA VAL A 51 14.22 -1.04 8.09
C VAL A 51 15.59 -0.69 8.64
N THR A 52 15.69 -0.42 9.95
CA THR A 52 16.96 -0.18 10.60
C THR A 52 17.78 -1.48 10.60
N PRO A 53 19.00 -1.51 10.06
CA PRO A 53 19.83 -2.71 10.09
C PRO A 53 20.00 -3.24 11.52
N GLY A 54 19.85 -4.56 11.70
CA GLY A 54 19.99 -5.22 13.00
C GLY A 54 18.75 -5.21 13.89
N THR A 55 17.65 -4.60 13.44
CA THR A 55 16.35 -4.79 14.10
C THR A 55 15.67 -6.07 13.61
N PRO A 56 14.85 -6.74 14.44
CA PRO A 56 13.97 -7.80 13.96
C PRO A 56 13.16 -7.34 12.75
N TYR A 57 12.78 -8.29 11.89
CA TYR A 57 11.88 -7.98 10.77
C TYR A 57 10.67 -7.19 11.28
N PHE A 58 10.49 -6.00 10.74
CA PHE A 58 9.38 -5.12 11.08
C PHE A 58 8.55 -4.89 9.82
N ASP A 59 7.33 -5.39 9.82
CA ASP A 59 6.34 -5.08 8.80
C ASP A 59 5.47 -3.92 9.28
N GLY A 60 5.71 -2.74 8.75
CA GLY A 60 4.98 -1.52 9.12
C GLY A 60 3.51 -1.50 8.71
N ARG A 61 3.00 -2.59 8.11
CA ARG A 61 1.61 -2.68 7.65
C ARG A 61 0.62 -3.03 8.75
N GLY A 62 1.08 -3.46 9.93
CA GLY A 62 0.22 -3.83 11.05
C GLY A 62 -0.54 -5.14 10.82
N LEU A 63 0.06 -6.08 10.10
CA LEU A 63 -0.56 -7.36 9.70
C LEU A 63 -0.86 -8.29 10.88
N GLU A 64 -0.29 -8.04 12.05
CA GLU A 64 -0.61 -8.73 13.30
C GLU A 64 -2.08 -8.57 13.69
N SER A 65 -2.77 -7.55 13.16
CA SER A 65 -4.21 -7.35 13.40
C SER A 65 -5.10 -8.27 12.57
N ILE A 66 -4.57 -9.02 11.60
CA ILE A 66 -5.38 -9.85 10.68
C ILE A 66 -6.38 -10.76 11.40
N PRO A 67 -6.04 -11.50 12.48
CA PRO A 67 -7.02 -12.35 13.17
C PRO A 67 -8.19 -11.54 13.75
N TYR A 68 -7.90 -10.39 14.36
CA TYR A 68 -8.90 -9.48 14.90
C TYR A 68 -9.76 -8.84 13.80
N ASP A 69 -9.13 -8.27 12.78
CA ASP A 69 -9.83 -7.60 11.69
C ASP A 69 -10.71 -8.57 10.90
N MET A 70 -10.24 -9.80 10.66
CA MET A 70 -11.03 -10.86 10.04
C MET A 70 -12.25 -11.20 10.90
N THR A 71 -12.08 -11.36 12.21
CA THR A 71 -13.20 -11.60 13.12
C THR A 71 -14.24 -10.47 13.08
N CYS A 72 -13.76 -9.21 13.10
CA CYS A 72 -14.62 -8.04 12.97
C CYS A 72 -15.36 -8.02 11.62
N TYR A 73 -14.67 -8.33 10.54
CA TYR A 73 -15.26 -8.40 9.20
C TYR A 73 -16.35 -9.48 9.13
N LEU A 74 -16.06 -10.71 9.56
CA LEU A 74 -16.99 -11.84 9.52
C LEU A 74 -18.28 -11.55 10.31
N ARG A 75 -18.15 -10.91 11.48
CA ARG A 75 -19.32 -10.49 12.29
C ARG A 75 -20.22 -9.48 11.57
N ARG A 76 -19.65 -8.61 10.74
CA ARG A 76 -20.42 -7.62 9.95
C ARG A 76 -21.23 -8.23 8.81
N LEU A 77 -20.90 -9.44 8.38
CA LEU A 77 -21.67 -10.16 7.35
C LEU A 77 -23.08 -10.56 7.81
N GLY A 78 -23.35 -10.40 9.10
CA GLY A 78 -24.68 -10.56 9.70
C GLY A 78 -24.98 -11.99 10.18
N PRO A 79 -26.19 -12.19 10.74
CA PRO A 79 -26.53 -13.42 11.46
C PRO A 79 -26.57 -14.67 10.58
N ASN A 80 -26.79 -14.52 9.27
CA ASN A 80 -26.90 -15.63 8.32
C ASN A 80 -25.55 -16.00 7.67
N ALA A 81 -24.44 -15.33 8.02
CA ALA A 81 -23.13 -15.70 7.51
C ALA A 81 -22.68 -17.07 8.02
N ALA A 82 -22.10 -17.89 7.13
CA ALA A 82 -21.60 -19.22 7.46
C ALA A 82 -20.38 -19.16 8.41
N LEU A 83 -19.54 -18.14 8.26
CA LEU A 83 -18.35 -17.91 9.08
C LEU A 83 -18.56 -16.62 9.87
N LYS A 84 -18.26 -16.62 11.18
CA LYS A 84 -18.47 -15.49 12.08
C LYS A 84 -17.25 -15.14 12.93
N THR A 85 -16.32 -16.09 13.07
CA THR A 85 -15.15 -15.96 13.92
C THR A 85 -13.88 -16.33 13.17
N TRP A 86 -12.74 -16.02 13.76
CA TRP A 86 -11.44 -16.47 13.27
C TRP A 86 -11.35 -18.00 13.25
N GLU A 87 -11.87 -18.66 14.28
CA GLU A 87 -11.89 -20.13 14.39
C GLU A 87 -12.73 -20.75 13.28
N ASP A 88 -13.91 -20.17 12.95
CA ASP A 88 -14.73 -20.63 11.82
C ASP A 88 -13.94 -20.54 10.50
N PHE A 89 -13.21 -19.43 10.30
CA PHE A 89 -12.37 -19.23 9.12
C PHE A 89 -11.26 -20.28 9.05
N VAL A 90 -10.51 -20.49 10.13
CA VAL A 90 -9.45 -21.50 10.20
C VAL A 90 -10.00 -22.90 9.95
N ALA A 91 -11.13 -23.24 10.56
CA ALA A 91 -11.78 -24.53 10.35
C ALA A 91 -12.22 -24.76 8.89
N ALA A 92 -12.75 -23.72 8.25
CA ALA A 92 -13.18 -23.79 6.85
C ALA A 92 -12.01 -23.91 5.86
N THR A 93 -10.82 -23.41 6.22
CA THR A 93 -9.62 -23.44 5.38
C THR A 93 -8.66 -24.59 5.72
N GLN A 94 -9.04 -25.52 6.59
CA GLN A 94 -8.17 -26.57 7.12
C GLN A 94 -7.52 -27.45 6.04
N ALA A 95 -8.17 -27.64 4.90
CA ALA A 95 -7.63 -28.42 3.77
C ALA A 95 -6.50 -27.70 3.02
N GLU A 96 -6.51 -26.37 3.05
CA GLU A 96 -5.51 -25.49 2.42
C GLU A 96 -5.21 -24.36 3.41
N ASP A 97 -4.53 -24.68 4.52
CA ASP A 97 -4.21 -23.70 5.56
C ASP A 97 -3.43 -22.52 5.00
N PRO A 98 -4.02 -21.32 4.92
CA PRO A 98 -3.36 -20.14 4.36
C PRO A 98 -2.19 -19.64 5.22
N LEU A 99 -2.11 -20.09 6.47
CA LEU A 99 -1.03 -19.75 7.41
C LEU A 99 0.08 -20.80 7.43
N ALA A 100 -0.07 -21.94 6.76
CA ALA A 100 0.98 -22.94 6.70
C ALA A 100 2.27 -22.37 6.10
N LYS A 101 3.43 -22.92 6.49
CA LYS A 101 4.71 -22.52 5.94
C LYS A 101 4.70 -22.68 4.41
N GLY A 102 4.96 -21.57 3.70
CA GLY A 102 4.92 -21.50 2.23
C GLY A 102 3.53 -21.18 1.65
N ALA A 103 2.49 -21.12 2.46
CA ALA A 103 1.19 -20.61 2.04
C ALA A 103 1.18 -19.07 1.96
N ILE A 104 0.12 -18.52 1.36
CA ILE A 104 0.00 -17.08 1.04
C ILE A 104 0.15 -16.15 2.26
N LEU A 105 -0.23 -16.60 3.45
CA LEU A 105 -0.10 -15.85 4.72
C LEU A 105 0.93 -16.47 5.67
N GLY A 106 1.67 -17.49 5.24
CA GLY A 106 2.64 -18.19 6.09
C GLY A 106 3.76 -17.31 6.64
N TYR A 107 4.10 -16.23 5.92
CA TYR A 107 5.09 -15.25 6.36
C TYR A 107 4.67 -14.45 7.60
N LEU A 108 3.37 -14.44 7.95
CA LEU A 108 2.89 -13.74 9.16
C LEU A 108 3.48 -14.32 10.45
N HIS A 109 3.86 -15.60 10.45
CA HIS A 109 4.55 -16.21 11.61
C HIS A 109 5.92 -15.60 11.90
N GLU A 110 6.49 -14.85 10.97
CA GLU A 110 7.76 -14.12 11.17
C GLU A 110 7.56 -12.81 11.93
N LEU A 111 6.32 -12.34 12.07
CA LEU A 111 6.00 -11.09 12.77
C LEU A 111 6.04 -11.32 14.29
N PRO A 112 6.70 -10.45 15.07
CA PRO A 112 6.95 -10.67 16.49
C PRO A 112 5.71 -10.92 17.34
N ASP A 113 4.63 -10.20 17.08
CA ASP A 113 3.41 -10.21 17.91
C ASP A 113 2.27 -11.05 17.32
N PHE A 114 2.50 -11.68 16.14
CA PHE A 114 1.45 -12.42 15.46
C PHE A 114 0.99 -13.66 16.24
N ALA A 115 1.90 -14.38 16.88
CA ALA A 115 1.56 -15.54 17.69
C ALA A 115 0.64 -15.19 18.87
N ALA A 116 0.84 -14.03 19.50
CA ALA A 116 -0.04 -13.53 20.56
C ALA A 116 -1.42 -13.11 20.02
N ALA A 117 -1.44 -12.48 18.85
CA ALA A 117 -2.68 -12.08 18.18
C ALA A 117 -3.55 -13.30 17.79
N LEU A 118 -2.93 -14.40 17.34
CA LEU A 118 -3.64 -15.66 17.05
C LEU A 118 -4.31 -16.27 18.29
N GLN A 119 -3.73 -16.09 19.49
CA GLN A 119 -4.30 -16.60 20.74
C GLN A 119 -5.48 -15.76 21.25
N SER A 120 -5.66 -14.56 20.74
CA SER A 120 -6.67 -13.62 21.21
C SER A 120 -7.31 -12.85 20.05
N PRO A 121 -7.93 -13.52 19.08
CA PRO A 121 -8.45 -12.89 17.86
C PRO A 121 -9.63 -11.94 18.10
N ASP A 122 -10.20 -11.93 19.32
CA ASP A 122 -11.26 -11.01 19.74
C ASP A 122 -10.73 -9.72 20.37
N ILE A 123 -9.41 -9.62 20.61
CA ILE A 123 -8.78 -8.47 21.25
C ILE A 123 -7.98 -7.71 20.20
N PRO A 124 -8.24 -6.39 20.00
CA PRO A 124 -7.43 -5.61 19.08
C PRO A 124 -5.97 -5.58 19.57
N PRO A 125 -4.99 -5.99 18.75
CA PRO A 125 -3.59 -5.94 19.16
C PRO A 125 -3.14 -4.49 19.33
N ALA A 126 -2.30 -4.23 20.31
CA ALA A 126 -1.61 -2.96 20.44
C ALA A 126 -0.46 -2.94 19.41
N LEU A 127 -0.55 -2.05 18.43
CA LEU A 127 0.45 -1.89 17.36
C LEU A 127 1.09 -0.49 17.45
N PRO A 128 1.87 -0.18 18.50
CA PRO A 128 2.38 1.18 18.72
C PRO A 128 3.31 1.64 17.62
N ALA A 129 4.13 0.77 17.07
CA ALA A 129 5.04 1.09 15.98
C ALA A 129 4.28 1.39 14.68
N PHE A 130 3.28 0.59 14.32
CA PHE A 130 2.40 0.84 13.19
C PHE A 130 1.63 2.17 13.35
N THR A 131 1.07 2.40 14.53
CA THR A 131 0.33 3.63 14.81
C THR A 131 1.21 4.88 14.69
N ALA A 132 2.44 4.82 15.22
CA ALA A 132 3.41 5.90 15.10
C ALA A 132 3.83 6.14 13.64
N LEU A 133 4.08 5.08 12.89
CA LEU A 133 4.44 5.15 11.46
C LEU A 133 3.30 5.76 10.64
N LYS A 134 2.07 5.28 10.84
CA LYS A 134 0.87 5.83 10.18
C LYS A 134 0.72 7.33 10.47
N ALA A 135 0.85 7.74 11.73
CA ALA A 135 0.77 9.14 12.12
C ALA A 135 1.85 9.99 11.45
N ALA A 136 3.08 9.47 11.34
CA ALA A 136 4.18 10.16 10.66
C ALA A 136 3.90 10.34 9.16
N TYR A 137 3.40 9.31 8.47
CA TYR A 137 3.00 9.41 7.06
C TYR A 137 1.90 10.46 6.87
N LEU A 138 0.82 10.38 7.65
CA LEU A 138 -0.31 11.33 7.54
C LEU A 138 0.13 12.77 7.77
N ARG A 139 0.95 13.02 8.80
CA ARG A 139 1.48 14.36 9.08
C ARG A 139 2.27 14.91 7.89
N LEU A 140 3.19 14.13 7.32
CA LEU A 140 4.01 14.58 6.19
C LEU A 140 3.17 14.78 4.91
N ILE A 141 2.16 13.92 4.66
CA ILE A 141 1.22 14.10 3.55
C ILE A 141 0.47 15.42 3.71
N ASP A 142 -0.10 15.69 4.87
CA ASP A 142 -0.84 16.93 5.13
C ASP A 142 0.05 18.18 4.99
N GLU A 143 1.29 18.13 5.51
CA GLU A 143 2.27 19.21 5.39
C GLU A 143 2.63 19.48 3.92
N VAL A 144 2.85 18.43 3.10
CA VAL A 144 3.21 18.54 1.69
C VAL A 144 2.03 19.08 0.87
N PHE A 145 0.83 18.56 1.10
CA PHE A 145 -0.37 19.06 0.43
C PHE A 145 -0.61 20.54 0.73
N ALA A 146 -0.46 20.96 2.00
CA ALA A 146 -0.62 22.36 2.39
C ALA A 146 0.47 23.25 1.80
N ARG A 147 1.75 22.80 1.86
CA ARG A 147 2.91 23.56 1.37
C ARG A 147 2.82 23.89 -0.11
N HIS A 148 2.36 22.92 -0.91
CA HIS A 148 2.32 23.05 -2.36
C HIS A 148 0.91 23.32 -2.92
N ALA A 149 -0.09 23.51 -2.03
CA ALA A 149 -1.50 23.66 -2.40
C ALA A 149 -1.96 22.56 -3.39
N LEU A 150 -1.68 21.29 -3.05
CA LEU A 150 -1.99 20.17 -3.92
C LEU A 150 -3.46 19.80 -3.85
N ASP A 151 -4.08 19.52 -5.00
CA ASP A 151 -5.40 18.89 -5.11
C ASP A 151 -5.28 17.35 -5.03
N GLY A 152 -4.13 16.78 -5.44
CA GLY A 152 -3.86 15.35 -5.42
C GLY A 152 -2.43 15.03 -5.82
N LEU A 153 -2.09 13.73 -5.76
CA LEU A 153 -0.84 13.18 -6.27
C LEU A 153 -1.16 12.23 -7.43
N VAL A 154 -0.26 12.12 -8.41
CA VAL A 154 -0.41 11.18 -9.53
C VAL A 154 0.89 10.43 -9.72
N TYR A 155 0.85 9.12 -9.52
CA TYR A 155 2.03 8.25 -9.55
C TYR A 155 1.82 7.07 -10.50
N PRO A 156 2.88 6.52 -11.14
CA PRO A 156 2.82 5.17 -11.66
C PRO A 156 2.47 4.22 -10.51
N GLN A 157 1.54 3.30 -10.72
CA GLN A 157 1.17 2.32 -9.69
C GLN A 157 2.30 1.32 -9.42
N MET A 158 3.11 1.06 -10.45
CA MET A 158 4.25 0.16 -10.39
C MET A 158 5.51 0.89 -10.88
N LEU A 159 6.67 0.51 -10.32
CA LEU A 159 7.97 1.01 -10.77
C LEU A 159 8.36 0.44 -12.14
N GLN A 160 7.85 -0.73 -12.47
CA GLN A 160 8.12 -1.46 -13.70
C GLN A 160 6.92 -2.31 -14.11
N GLU A 161 7.00 -2.95 -15.26
CA GLU A 161 6.01 -3.93 -15.69
C GLU A 161 5.89 -5.08 -14.69
N LEU A 162 4.65 -5.57 -14.51
CA LEU A 162 4.39 -6.76 -13.71
C LEU A 162 5.05 -8.01 -14.32
N PRO A 163 5.54 -8.93 -13.49
CA PRO A 163 6.01 -10.22 -14.00
C PRO A 163 4.86 -10.98 -14.69
N GLY A 164 5.23 -11.90 -15.59
CA GLY A 164 4.24 -12.71 -16.30
C GLY A 164 3.34 -13.49 -15.35
N LEU A 165 2.08 -13.70 -15.74
CA LEU A 165 1.04 -14.33 -14.90
C LEU A 165 1.45 -15.70 -14.31
N HIS A 166 2.30 -16.43 -14.98
CA HIS A 166 2.81 -17.74 -14.56
C HIS A 166 4.28 -17.70 -14.14
N SER A 167 4.81 -16.50 -13.84
CA SER A 167 6.14 -16.33 -13.28
C SER A 167 6.14 -16.62 -11.79
N ASP A 168 7.24 -17.19 -11.28
CA ASP A 168 7.48 -17.35 -9.85
C ASP A 168 8.07 -16.06 -9.21
N GLU A 169 8.20 -14.99 -9.99
CA GLU A 169 8.71 -13.70 -9.51
C GLU A 169 7.69 -13.00 -8.62
N ALA A 170 8.15 -12.49 -7.50
CA ALA A 170 7.30 -11.71 -6.60
C ALA A 170 7.02 -10.30 -7.15
N ILE A 171 5.81 -9.80 -6.92
CA ILE A 171 5.45 -8.41 -7.21
C ILE A 171 5.97 -7.53 -6.05
N LEU A 172 7.13 -6.92 -6.22
CA LEU A 172 7.78 -6.12 -5.18
C LEU A 172 7.79 -4.62 -5.47
N GLU A 173 7.48 -4.24 -6.70
CA GLU A 173 7.77 -2.92 -7.26
C GLU A 173 6.57 -1.95 -7.24
N THR A 174 5.64 -2.15 -6.31
CA THR A 174 4.47 -1.26 -6.16
C THR A 174 4.83 0.03 -5.45
N THR A 175 4.24 1.14 -5.87
CA THR A 175 4.38 2.47 -5.25
C THR A 175 3.36 2.75 -4.16
N VAL A 176 2.47 1.81 -3.85
CA VAL A 176 1.27 2.03 -3.02
C VAL A 176 1.39 1.53 -1.57
N GLY A 177 2.53 1.01 -1.15
CA GLY A 177 2.71 0.52 0.22
C GLY A 177 2.44 1.59 1.28
N GLU A 178 2.93 2.79 1.06
CA GLU A 178 2.77 3.95 1.94
C GLU A 178 1.31 4.41 2.03
N LEU A 179 0.58 4.34 0.92
CA LEU A 179 -0.85 4.62 0.85
C LEU A 179 -1.65 3.68 1.76
N ASN A 180 -1.34 2.37 1.72
CA ASN A 180 -2.04 1.38 2.53
C ASN A 180 -1.76 1.59 4.02
N ILE A 181 -0.52 1.90 4.41
CA ILE A 181 -0.17 2.20 5.80
C ILE A 181 -0.86 3.49 6.28
N ALA A 182 -0.80 4.55 5.48
CA ALA A 182 -1.43 5.83 5.81
C ALA A 182 -2.97 5.73 5.83
N GLY A 183 -3.56 4.84 5.02
CA GLY A 183 -5.01 4.72 4.85
C GLY A 183 -5.59 5.93 4.13
N ILE A 184 -4.91 6.39 3.06
CA ILE A 184 -5.41 7.45 2.19
C ILE A 184 -6.09 6.87 0.95
N PRO A 185 -7.07 7.57 0.37
CA PRO A 185 -7.79 7.08 -0.81
C PRO A 185 -6.93 7.15 -2.06
N GLY A 186 -7.18 6.21 -2.98
CA GLY A 186 -6.55 6.20 -4.28
C GLY A 186 -7.45 5.59 -5.36
N VAL A 187 -7.37 6.14 -6.57
CA VAL A 187 -8.07 5.64 -7.76
C VAL A 187 -7.04 5.30 -8.83
N THR A 188 -7.06 4.06 -9.28
CA THR A 188 -6.21 3.61 -10.39
C THR A 188 -6.94 3.74 -11.71
N VAL A 189 -6.24 4.30 -12.69
CA VAL A 189 -6.74 4.41 -14.07
C VAL A 189 -5.72 3.82 -15.06
N PRO A 190 -6.16 3.19 -16.15
CA PRO A 190 -5.27 2.76 -17.22
C PRO A 190 -4.70 3.99 -17.94
N ALA A 191 -3.40 4.00 -18.20
CA ALA A 191 -2.69 5.12 -18.83
C ALA A 191 -1.79 4.70 -19.99
N GLY A 192 -2.05 3.53 -20.55
CA GLY A 192 -1.33 2.98 -21.70
C GLY A 192 -0.89 1.56 -21.47
N TYR A 193 0.06 1.13 -22.31
CA TYR A 193 0.55 -0.24 -22.32
C TYR A 193 2.07 -0.26 -22.44
N TYR A 194 2.71 -1.21 -21.81
CA TYR A 194 4.08 -1.61 -22.05
C TYR A 194 4.23 -2.26 -23.45
N ALA A 195 5.44 -2.38 -23.96
CA ALA A 195 5.70 -3.00 -25.26
C ALA A 195 5.23 -4.46 -25.35
N SER A 196 5.17 -5.15 -24.23
CA SER A 196 4.59 -6.51 -24.09
C SER A 196 3.08 -6.57 -24.29
N GLY A 197 2.38 -5.42 -24.19
CA GLY A 197 0.91 -5.33 -24.13
C GLY A 197 0.34 -5.33 -22.73
N ALA A 198 1.18 -5.44 -21.68
CA ALA A 198 0.71 -5.31 -20.29
C ALA A 198 0.23 -3.88 -20.00
N PRO A 199 -0.82 -3.68 -19.20
CA PRO A 199 -1.34 -2.35 -18.91
C PRO A 199 -0.39 -1.55 -18.00
N PHE A 200 -0.22 -0.27 -18.31
CA PHE A 200 0.41 0.71 -17.44
C PHE A 200 -0.68 1.47 -16.67
N GLY A 201 -0.64 1.40 -15.35
CA GLY A 201 -1.59 2.06 -14.46
C GLY A 201 -1.01 3.31 -13.81
N LEU A 202 -1.84 4.33 -13.70
CA LEU A 202 -1.62 5.46 -12.82
C LEU A 202 -2.50 5.37 -11.60
N ILE A 203 -2.00 5.83 -10.46
CA ILE A 203 -2.81 6.00 -9.27
C ILE A 203 -2.90 7.49 -8.91
N PHE A 204 -4.12 7.97 -8.74
CA PHE A 204 -4.44 9.27 -8.19
C PHE A 204 -4.66 9.11 -6.69
N LEU A 205 -4.00 9.92 -5.88
CA LEU A 205 -4.02 9.84 -4.43
C LEU A 205 -4.53 11.15 -3.85
N GLY A 206 -5.40 11.03 -2.85
CA GLY A 206 -5.91 12.17 -2.09
C GLY A 206 -5.43 12.16 -0.64
N LYS A 207 -5.85 13.16 0.14
CA LYS A 207 -5.72 13.12 1.60
C LYS A 207 -6.73 12.16 2.20
N GLN A 208 -6.52 11.79 3.46
CA GLN A 208 -7.50 10.98 4.17
C GLN A 208 -8.90 11.61 4.10
N TRP A 209 -9.91 10.82 3.80
CA TRP A 209 -11.32 11.23 3.65
C TRP A 209 -11.61 12.23 2.51
N SER A 210 -10.79 12.26 1.47
CA SER A 210 -10.98 13.12 0.31
C SER A 210 -11.41 12.40 -0.96
N GLU A 211 -12.09 11.26 -0.84
CA GLU A 211 -12.53 10.40 -1.95
C GLU A 211 -13.34 11.16 -3.01
N ALA A 212 -14.16 12.12 -2.57
CA ALA A 212 -14.98 12.92 -3.48
C ALA A 212 -14.17 13.85 -4.40
N GLY A 213 -12.87 14.05 -4.10
CA GLY A 213 -11.97 14.87 -4.93
C GLY A 213 -11.16 14.07 -5.95
N LEU A 214 -11.24 12.74 -5.91
CA LEU A 214 -10.56 11.81 -6.82
C LEU A 214 -11.49 11.35 -7.94
#